data_64f96fc7a309cb90081cdd9c27cc8090
#
_entry.id   64f96fc7a309cb90081cdd9c27cc8090
#
_cell.length_a   1.000
_cell.length_b   1.000
_cell.length_c   1.000
_cell.angle_alpha   90.00
_cell.angle_beta   90.00
_cell.angle_gamma   90.00
#
_symmetry.space_group_name_H-M   'P 1'
#
loop_
_entity.id
_entity.type
_entity.pdbx_description
1 polymer ?
#
loop_
_entity_poly.entity_id
_entity_poly.type
_entity_poly.pdbx_seq_one_letter_code
_entity_poly.pdbx_strand_id
1 'polypeptide(L)'
;MLFVLIIGGKKMKDRNSYITELYNRNVDRMYKICYLYFKGNKSDIEDTIQSVFIKIMDKNITFENLDHEKAWFIVATNNLCKNKVKHWWNKNKELDFDIKDEVKNDTTLEKVLNLPSKYKNAIYMHYYEGYSCVEISKILGINENTIYSYLHKGRMMLKEIIEEEEYE
;
A
#
# COMPACT_ATOMS: atom_id res chain seq x y z
N MET A 1 -10.32 18.04 1.16
CA MET A 1 -9.91 19.33 0.56
C MET A 1 -9.95 19.18 -0.96
N LEU A 2 -10.92 19.82 -1.60
CA LEU A 2 -11.17 19.70 -3.03
C LEU A 2 -10.08 20.42 -3.81
N PHE A 3 -9.28 19.70 -4.61
CA PHE A 3 -8.48 20.32 -5.65
C PHE A 3 -9.38 20.59 -6.87
N VAL A 4 -9.89 21.83 -6.98
CA VAL A 4 -10.46 22.36 -8.22
C VAL A 4 -9.33 23.04 -8.96
N LEU A 5 -8.75 22.39 -9.96
CA LEU A 5 -7.94 23.04 -10.98
C LEU A 5 -8.78 23.18 -12.24
N ILE A 6 -9.29 24.41 -12.46
CA ILE A 6 -10.00 24.83 -13.67
C ILE A 6 -8.95 25.13 -14.74
N ILE A 7 -8.89 24.31 -15.80
CA ILE A 7 -8.35 24.72 -17.09
C ILE A 7 -9.12 23.99 -18.21
N GLY A 8 -9.89 24.76 -18.98
CA GLY A 8 -10.24 24.55 -20.38
C GLY A 8 -10.97 23.29 -20.87
N GLY A 9 -12.26 23.42 -21.24
CA GLY A 9 -12.87 22.61 -22.28
C GLY A 9 -13.46 21.24 -21.89
N LYS A 10 -14.48 20.83 -22.62
CA LYS A 10 -15.26 19.58 -22.50
C LYS A 10 -14.43 18.30 -22.26
N LYS A 11 -13.21 18.23 -22.78
CA LYS A 11 -12.24 17.12 -22.64
C LYS A 11 -11.69 16.99 -21.21
N MET A 12 -11.67 18.05 -20.42
CA MET A 12 -11.18 18.04 -19.03
C MET A 12 -12.26 17.62 -18.03
N LYS A 13 -13.53 17.84 -18.33
CA LYS A 13 -14.63 17.40 -17.47
C LYS A 13 -14.67 15.87 -17.40
N ASP A 14 -14.44 15.19 -18.54
CA ASP A 14 -14.36 13.73 -18.63
C ASP A 14 -13.12 13.21 -17.90
N ARG A 15 -12.00 13.91 -17.98
CA ARG A 15 -10.76 13.50 -17.31
C ARG A 15 -10.84 13.64 -15.79
N ASN A 16 -11.41 14.73 -15.29
CA ASN A 16 -11.60 14.92 -13.85
C ASN A 16 -12.58 13.87 -13.28
N SER A 17 -13.62 13.53 -14.02
CA SER A 17 -14.55 12.45 -13.67
C SER A 17 -13.82 11.11 -13.60
N TYR A 18 -12.99 10.80 -14.60
CA TYR A 18 -12.18 9.59 -14.62
C TYR A 18 -11.22 9.49 -13.43
N ILE A 19 -10.48 10.56 -13.12
CA ILE A 19 -9.59 10.59 -11.95
C ILE A 19 -10.36 10.41 -10.64
N THR A 20 -11.54 11.03 -10.52
CA THR A 20 -12.40 10.86 -9.34
C THR A 20 -12.88 9.42 -9.18
N GLU A 21 -13.25 8.76 -10.28
CA GLU A 21 -13.63 7.36 -10.25
C GLU A 21 -12.46 6.45 -9.85
N LEU A 22 -11.26 6.68 -10.41
CA LEU A 22 -10.04 5.97 -10.02
C LEU A 22 -9.75 6.14 -8.53
N TYR A 23 -9.90 7.36 -8.02
CA TYR A 23 -9.70 7.66 -6.60
C TYR A 23 -10.67 6.85 -5.74
N ASN A 24 -11.96 6.95 -6.01
CA ASN A 24 -13.00 6.28 -5.22
C ASN A 24 -12.84 4.74 -5.19
N ARG A 25 -12.36 4.14 -6.30
CA ARG A 25 -12.14 2.69 -6.37
C ARG A 25 -10.87 2.22 -5.65
N ASN A 26 -9.85 3.07 -5.55
CA ASN A 26 -8.51 2.63 -5.14
C ASN A 26 -7.99 3.25 -3.83
N VAL A 27 -8.59 4.35 -3.34
CA VAL A 27 -8.07 5.10 -2.18
C VAL A 27 -7.97 4.24 -0.93
N ASP A 28 -8.96 3.43 -0.62
CA ASP A 28 -8.96 2.58 0.58
C ASP A 28 -7.84 1.54 0.55
N ARG A 29 -7.61 0.94 -0.63
CA ARG A 29 -6.51 -0.01 -0.84
C ARG A 29 -5.16 0.67 -0.69
N MET A 30 -5.00 1.84 -1.31
CA MET A 30 -3.77 2.62 -1.21
C MET A 30 -3.51 3.05 0.22
N TYR A 31 -4.54 3.49 0.94
CA TYR A 31 -4.45 3.86 2.34
C TYR A 31 -3.93 2.70 3.20
N LYS A 32 -4.52 1.50 3.06
CA LYS A 32 -4.08 0.28 3.76
C LYS A 32 -2.62 -0.06 3.46
N ILE A 33 -2.21 -0.01 2.18
CA ILE A 33 -0.81 -0.24 1.79
C ILE A 33 0.11 0.79 2.43
N CYS A 34 -0.21 2.08 2.33
CA CYS A 34 0.59 3.15 2.93
C CYS A 34 0.68 2.99 4.45
N TYR A 35 -0.42 2.62 5.10
CA TYR A 35 -0.47 2.37 6.53
C TYR A 35 0.53 1.28 6.96
N LEU A 36 0.67 0.20 6.15
CA LEU A 36 1.65 -0.87 6.39
C LEU A 36 3.11 -0.38 6.41
N TYR A 37 3.41 0.73 5.71
CA TYR A 37 4.75 1.30 5.65
C TYR A 37 4.97 2.42 6.66
N PHE A 38 3.98 3.29 6.83
CA PHE A 38 4.13 4.54 7.58
C PHE A 38 3.51 4.47 8.98
N LYS A 39 2.95 3.30 9.38
CA LYS A 39 2.41 3.06 10.71
C LYS A 39 1.43 4.17 11.16
N GLY A 40 0.53 4.61 10.27
CA GLY A 40 -0.48 5.61 10.58
C GLY A 40 -0.02 7.06 10.46
N ASN A 41 1.21 7.37 10.06
CA ASN A 41 1.60 8.75 9.77
C ASN A 41 0.76 9.30 8.60
N LYS A 42 -0.26 10.08 8.96
CA LYS A 42 -1.29 10.57 8.04
C LYS A 42 -0.70 11.44 6.93
N SER A 43 0.27 12.28 7.25
CA SER A 43 0.93 13.15 6.26
C SER A 43 1.64 12.34 5.19
N ASP A 44 2.42 11.33 5.56
CA ASP A 44 3.14 10.49 4.60
C ASP A 44 2.20 9.63 3.76
N ILE A 45 1.07 9.20 4.33
CA ILE A 45 0.02 8.47 3.63
C ILE A 45 -0.62 9.36 2.56
N GLU A 46 -1.10 10.54 2.95
CA GLU A 46 -1.77 11.49 2.06
C GLU A 46 -0.84 11.93 0.92
N ASP A 47 0.40 12.28 1.22
CA ASP A 47 1.42 12.66 0.24
C ASP A 47 1.72 11.54 -0.75
N THR A 48 1.75 10.30 -0.28
CA THR A 48 2.01 9.15 -1.15
C THR A 48 0.83 8.91 -2.08
N ILE A 49 -0.40 8.95 -1.57
CA ILE A 49 -1.61 8.84 -2.37
C ILE A 49 -1.65 9.96 -3.43
N GLN A 50 -1.42 11.21 -3.04
CA GLN A 50 -1.34 12.34 -3.98
C GLN A 50 -0.29 12.11 -5.07
N SER A 51 0.90 11.63 -4.70
CA SER A 51 1.99 11.38 -5.65
C SER A 51 1.64 10.33 -6.70
N VAL A 52 0.86 9.30 -6.33
CA VAL A 52 0.35 8.30 -7.29
C VAL A 52 -0.59 8.95 -8.30
N PHE A 53 -1.53 9.79 -7.84
CA PHE A 53 -2.49 10.46 -8.73
C PHE A 53 -1.82 11.52 -9.61
N ILE A 54 -0.87 12.27 -9.10
CA ILE A 54 -0.04 13.19 -9.91
C ILE A 54 0.64 12.42 -11.05
N LYS A 55 1.23 11.25 -10.76
CA LYS A 55 1.87 10.42 -11.78
C LYS A 55 0.89 9.93 -12.86
N ILE A 56 -0.36 9.61 -12.48
CA ILE A 56 -1.41 9.24 -13.46
C ILE A 56 -1.74 10.44 -14.36
N MET A 57 -1.87 11.62 -13.77
CA MET A 57 -2.20 12.84 -14.50
C MET A 57 -1.08 13.27 -15.45
N ASP A 58 0.16 13.28 -14.98
CA ASP A 58 1.33 13.72 -15.77
C ASP A 58 1.63 12.78 -16.93
N LYS A 59 1.49 11.47 -16.72
CA LYS A 59 1.80 10.46 -17.73
C LYS A 59 0.59 10.03 -18.57
N ASN A 60 -0.58 10.62 -18.34
CA ASN A 60 -1.83 10.24 -19.01
C ASN A 60 -2.12 8.73 -18.96
N ILE A 61 -1.91 8.10 -17.80
CA ILE A 61 -2.07 6.66 -17.65
C ILE A 61 -3.54 6.29 -17.78
N THR A 62 -3.81 5.26 -18.58
CA THR A 62 -5.13 4.63 -18.73
C THR A 62 -4.99 3.13 -18.49
N PHE A 63 -6.10 2.49 -18.14
CA PHE A 63 -6.13 1.06 -17.80
C PHE A 63 -7.05 0.31 -18.76
N GLU A 64 -6.63 -0.88 -19.17
CA GLU A 64 -7.38 -1.73 -20.09
C GLU A 64 -8.58 -2.38 -19.42
N ASN A 65 -8.45 -2.72 -18.14
CA ASN A 65 -9.47 -3.34 -17.33
C ASN A 65 -9.23 -3.09 -15.83
N LEU A 66 -10.18 -3.49 -14.98
CA LEU A 66 -10.12 -3.29 -13.53
C LEU A 66 -8.97 -4.04 -12.86
N ASP A 67 -8.59 -5.22 -13.36
CA ASP A 67 -7.47 -6.00 -12.79
C ASP A 67 -6.13 -5.33 -13.09
N HIS A 68 -5.95 -4.82 -14.32
CA HIS A 68 -4.78 -4.01 -14.68
C HIS A 68 -4.70 -2.74 -13.83
N GLU A 69 -5.82 -2.02 -13.66
CA GLU A 69 -5.91 -0.85 -12.78
C GLU A 69 -5.49 -1.21 -11.36
N LYS A 70 -6.12 -2.22 -10.78
CA LYS A 70 -5.85 -2.67 -9.40
C LYS A 70 -4.37 -3.03 -9.18
N ALA A 71 -3.81 -3.85 -10.06
CA ALA A 71 -2.40 -4.27 -9.99
C ALA A 71 -1.46 -3.06 -10.09
N TRP A 72 -1.73 -2.13 -11.00
CA TRP A 72 -0.93 -0.92 -11.18
C TRP A 72 -0.93 -0.04 -9.92
N PHE A 73 -2.09 0.21 -9.31
CA PHE A 73 -2.19 1.00 -8.08
C PHE A 73 -1.41 0.37 -6.93
N ILE A 74 -1.48 -0.95 -6.77
CA ILE A 74 -0.72 -1.68 -5.76
C ILE A 74 0.78 -1.52 -5.98
N VAL A 75 1.26 -1.75 -7.20
CA VAL A 75 2.69 -1.62 -7.55
C VAL A 75 3.18 -0.18 -7.35
N ALA A 76 2.42 0.80 -7.87
CA ALA A 76 2.81 2.20 -7.80
C ALA A 76 2.89 2.68 -6.34
N THR A 77 1.88 2.34 -5.52
CA THR A 77 1.83 2.70 -4.10
C THR A 77 2.97 2.03 -3.33
N ASN A 78 3.18 0.71 -3.50
CA ASN A 78 4.27 0.00 -2.83
C ASN A 78 5.64 0.58 -3.18
N ASN A 79 5.88 0.90 -4.46
CA ASN A 79 7.16 1.46 -4.89
C ASN A 79 7.42 2.85 -4.29
N LEU A 80 6.41 3.71 -4.24
CA LEU A 80 6.53 5.03 -3.60
C LEU A 80 6.77 4.90 -2.10
N CYS A 81 6.04 4.02 -1.41
CA CYS A 81 6.26 3.75 0.01
C CYS A 81 7.68 3.26 0.28
N LYS A 82 8.15 2.25 -0.48
CA LYS A 82 9.53 1.73 -0.35
C LYS A 82 10.57 2.83 -0.55
N ASN A 83 10.39 3.69 -1.55
CA ASN A 83 11.33 4.77 -1.84
C ASN A 83 11.34 5.82 -0.72
N LYS A 84 10.17 6.20 -0.18
CA LYS A 84 10.08 7.12 0.96
C LYS A 84 10.76 6.54 2.20
N VAL A 85 10.47 5.29 2.55
CA VAL A 85 11.08 4.61 3.70
C VAL A 85 12.59 4.52 3.52
N LYS A 86 13.09 4.12 2.33
CA LYS A 86 14.52 4.06 2.03
C LYS A 86 15.19 5.43 2.14
N HIS A 87 14.57 6.48 1.60
CA HIS A 87 15.10 7.85 1.69
C HIS A 87 15.17 8.30 3.14
N TRP A 88 14.16 7.98 3.92
CA TRP A 88 14.05 8.35 5.32
C TRP A 88 15.11 7.64 6.19
N TRP A 89 15.32 6.31 5.99
CA TRP A 89 16.39 5.55 6.64
C TRP A 89 17.80 6.11 6.35
N ASN A 90 18.01 6.56 5.13
CA ASN A 90 19.31 7.16 4.76
C ASN A 90 19.54 8.53 5.43
N LYS A 91 18.46 9.24 5.79
CA LYS A 91 18.52 10.58 6.38
C LYS A 91 18.54 10.56 7.91
N ASN A 92 17.89 9.59 8.54
CA ASN A 92 17.72 9.51 10.00
C ASN A 92 18.09 8.11 10.50
N LYS A 93 19.32 7.95 11.00
CA LYS A 93 19.78 6.68 11.60
C LYS A 93 19.21 6.40 13.00
N GLU A 94 18.50 7.35 13.59
CA GLU A 94 17.96 7.25 14.96
C GLU A 94 16.60 7.93 15.00
N LEU A 95 15.49 7.17 14.92
CA LEU A 95 14.22 7.58 15.52
C LEU A 95 13.28 6.36 15.66
N ASP A 96 12.98 6.09 16.89
CA ASP A 96 11.93 5.17 17.35
C ASP A 96 10.57 5.81 17.05
N PHE A 97 9.67 5.11 16.35
CA PHE A 97 8.33 5.63 16.06
C PHE A 97 7.35 5.15 17.08
N ASP A 98 6.88 6.08 17.88
CA ASP A 98 5.71 5.88 18.75
C ASP A 98 4.44 5.85 17.87
N ILE A 99 3.80 4.70 17.83
CA ILE A 99 2.56 4.51 17.07
C ILE A 99 1.41 4.89 17.98
N LYS A 100 0.83 6.06 17.77
CA LYS A 100 -0.48 6.41 18.33
C LYS A 100 -1.31 7.04 17.22
N ASP A 101 -2.09 6.20 16.52
CA ASP A 101 -3.41 6.59 16.04
C ASP A 101 -4.23 5.36 15.63
N GLU A 102 -5.49 5.42 15.94
CA GLU A 102 -6.47 4.34 15.99
C GLU A 102 -6.80 3.77 14.61
N VAL A 103 -6.31 2.56 14.30
CA VAL A 103 -7.03 1.65 13.40
C VAL A 103 -8.03 0.88 14.26
N LYS A 104 -9.27 1.37 14.29
CA LYS A 104 -10.35 0.68 15.01
C LYS A 104 -10.61 -0.68 14.35
N ASN A 105 -10.40 -1.74 15.13
CA ASN A 105 -11.06 -3.05 15.06
C ASN A 105 -10.54 -4.15 14.11
N ASP A 106 -9.31 -4.13 13.62
CA ASP A 106 -8.73 -5.37 13.09
C ASP A 106 -7.42 -5.71 13.84
N THR A 107 -7.54 -6.39 14.97
CA THR A 107 -6.40 -6.83 15.78
C THR A 107 -5.40 -7.68 14.98
N THR A 108 -5.87 -8.41 13.97
CA THR A 108 -5.05 -9.23 13.10
C THR A 108 -4.23 -8.35 12.14
N LEU A 109 -4.81 -7.28 11.59
CA LEU A 109 -4.09 -6.34 10.75
C LEU A 109 -2.97 -5.63 11.52
N GLU A 110 -3.23 -5.26 12.77
CA GLU A 110 -2.22 -4.66 13.66
C GLU A 110 -1.03 -5.59 13.86
N LYS A 111 -1.27 -6.89 14.08
CA LYS A 111 -0.20 -7.90 14.18
C LYS A 111 0.59 -8.03 12.87
N VAL A 112 -0.08 -7.98 11.73
CA VAL A 112 0.58 -7.95 10.41
C VAL A 112 1.47 -6.71 10.26
N LEU A 113 1.08 -5.56 10.83
CA LEU A 113 1.87 -4.31 10.80
C LEU A 113 3.23 -4.46 11.49
N ASN A 114 3.33 -5.30 12.52
CA ASN A 114 4.56 -5.53 13.26
C ASN A 114 5.54 -6.46 12.53
N LEU A 115 5.12 -7.12 11.46
CA LEU A 115 6.02 -7.94 10.65
C LEU A 115 7.02 -7.08 9.84
N PRO A 116 8.24 -7.61 9.59
CA PRO A 116 9.16 -7.00 8.62
C PRO A 116 8.49 -6.79 7.25
N SER A 117 8.78 -5.65 6.58
CA SER A 117 8.07 -5.19 5.37
C SER A 117 7.91 -6.24 4.27
N LYS A 118 8.91 -7.12 4.07
CA LYS A 118 8.87 -8.18 3.06
C LYS A 118 7.80 -9.23 3.35
N TYR A 119 7.61 -9.59 4.61
CA TYR A 119 6.61 -10.58 5.03
C TYR A 119 5.22 -9.97 5.10
N LYS A 120 5.10 -8.76 5.69
CA LYS A 120 3.81 -8.08 5.76
C LYS A 120 3.18 -7.82 4.40
N ASN A 121 3.99 -7.43 3.39
CA ASN A 121 3.46 -7.20 2.04
C ASN A 121 2.95 -8.49 1.41
N ALA A 122 3.69 -9.60 1.54
CA ALA A 122 3.25 -10.90 1.02
C ALA A 122 1.97 -11.37 1.72
N ILE A 123 1.92 -11.28 3.07
CA ILE A 123 0.73 -11.61 3.87
C ILE A 123 -0.46 -10.73 3.46
N TYR A 124 -0.28 -9.41 3.39
CA TYR A 124 -1.36 -8.50 3.01
C TYR A 124 -1.91 -8.81 1.62
N MET A 125 -1.04 -8.94 0.62
CA MET A 125 -1.47 -9.20 -0.75
C MET A 125 -2.19 -10.54 -0.90
N HIS A 126 -1.74 -11.56 -0.18
CA HIS A 126 -2.32 -12.89 -0.27
C HIS A 126 -3.66 -13.00 0.48
N TYR A 127 -3.69 -12.59 1.75
CA TYR A 127 -4.85 -12.83 2.63
C TYR A 127 -5.90 -11.71 2.57
N TYR A 128 -5.51 -10.46 2.32
CA TYR A 128 -6.44 -9.34 2.28
C TYR A 128 -6.85 -8.95 0.85
N GLU A 129 -5.92 -9.06 -0.11
CA GLU A 129 -6.21 -8.73 -1.51
C GLU A 129 -6.52 -9.95 -2.39
N GLY A 130 -6.31 -11.16 -1.88
CA GLY A 130 -6.66 -12.42 -2.55
C GLY A 130 -5.74 -12.82 -3.70
N TYR A 131 -4.52 -12.27 -3.79
CA TYR A 131 -3.58 -12.64 -4.84
C TYR A 131 -2.92 -13.99 -4.58
N SER A 132 -2.74 -14.78 -5.65
CA SER A 132 -1.91 -15.98 -5.65
C SER A 132 -0.42 -15.62 -5.56
N CYS A 133 0.42 -16.58 -5.18
CA CYS A 133 1.88 -16.38 -5.13
C CYS A 133 2.46 -15.98 -6.49
N VAL A 134 1.92 -16.54 -7.59
CA VAL A 134 2.32 -16.21 -8.97
C VAL A 134 2.02 -14.74 -9.28
N GLU A 135 0.83 -14.25 -8.93
CA GLU A 135 0.44 -12.85 -9.16
C GLU A 135 1.27 -11.89 -8.30
N ILE A 136 1.49 -12.22 -7.02
CA ILE A 136 2.35 -11.44 -6.13
C ILE A 136 3.78 -11.37 -6.67
N SER A 137 4.31 -12.49 -7.17
CA SER A 137 5.62 -12.57 -7.81
C SER A 137 5.74 -11.57 -8.97
N LYS A 138 4.75 -11.55 -9.87
CA LYS A 138 4.70 -10.63 -11.01
C LYS A 138 4.57 -9.17 -10.55
N ILE A 139 3.67 -8.90 -9.60
CA ILE A 139 3.40 -7.54 -9.09
C ILE A 139 4.63 -6.95 -8.40
N LEU A 140 5.32 -7.73 -7.56
CA LEU A 140 6.47 -7.26 -6.80
C LEU A 140 7.82 -7.42 -7.52
N GLY A 141 7.86 -8.14 -8.66
CA GLY A 141 9.10 -8.46 -9.36
C GLY A 141 10.03 -9.36 -8.54
N ILE A 142 9.45 -10.29 -7.75
CA ILE A 142 10.17 -11.20 -6.85
C ILE A 142 9.89 -12.63 -7.29
N ASN A 143 10.89 -13.51 -7.22
CA ASN A 143 10.71 -14.93 -7.58
C ASN A 143 9.59 -15.58 -6.75
N GLU A 144 8.77 -16.41 -7.39
CA GLU A 144 7.62 -17.08 -6.78
C GLU A 144 8.00 -17.92 -5.54
N ASN A 145 9.09 -18.68 -5.60
CA ASN A 145 9.58 -19.46 -4.44
C ASN A 145 9.93 -18.56 -3.26
N THR A 146 10.38 -17.34 -3.53
CA THR A 146 10.65 -16.34 -2.49
C THR A 146 9.33 -15.84 -1.87
N ILE A 147 8.27 -15.66 -2.66
CA ILE A 147 6.95 -15.32 -2.14
C ILE A 147 6.40 -16.42 -1.23
N TYR A 148 6.50 -17.70 -1.64
CA TYR A 148 6.14 -18.83 -0.77
C TYR A 148 6.92 -18.81 0.56
N SER A 149 8.22 -18.55 0.50
CA SER A 149 9.07 -18.43 1.70
C SER A 149 8.65 -17.25 2.58
N TYR A 150 8.27 -16.11 1.99
CA TYR A 150 7.80 -14.95 2.75
C TYR A 150 6.46 -15.22 3.42
N LEU A 151 5.52 -15.86 2.73
CA LEU A 151 4.25 -16.26 3.32
C LEU A 151 4.43 -17.26 4.46
N HIS A 152 5.30 -18.26 4.26
CA HIS A 152 5.58 -19.24 5.31
C HIS A 152 6.17 -18.58 6.56
N LYS A 153 7.25 -17.80 6.41
CA LYS A 153 7.90 -17.11 7.53
C LYS A 153 6.97 -16.07 8.18
N GLY A 154 6.20 -15.33 7.39
CA GLY A 154 5.24 -14.37 7.92
C GLY A 154 4.16 -15.04 8.77
N ARG A 155 3.65 -16.21 8.36
CA ARG A 155 2.70 -16.99 9.17
C ARG A 155 3.30 -17.49 10.47
N MET A 156 4.56 -17.99 10.43
CA MET A 156 5.24 -18.45 11.64
C MET A 156 5.39 -17.31 12.65
N MET A 157 5.84 -16.15 12.20
CA MET A 157 5.97 -14.97 13.09
C MET A 157 4.63 -14.48 13.62
N LEU A 158 3.56 -14.51 12.82
CA LEU A 158 2.21 -14.15 13.29
C LEU A 158 1.71 -15.13 14.33
N LYS A 159 1.99 -16.42 14.16
CA LYS A 159 1.63 -17.45 15.14
C LYS A 159 2.31 -17.19 16.47
N GLU A 160 3.62 -16.91 16.48
CA GLU A 160 4.38 -16.56 17.68
C GLU A 160 3.77 -15.34 18.40
N ILE A 161 3.45 -14.25 17.67
CA ILE A 161 2.84 -13.05 18.23
C ILE A 161 1.45 -13.35 18.86
N ILE A 162 0.66 -14.22 18.23
CA ILE A 162 -0.68 -14.57 18.73
C ILE A 162 -0.57 -15.45 19.96
N GLU A 163 0.34 -16.44 19.96
CA GLU A 163 0.56 -17.34 21.09
C GLU A 163 1.11 -16.60 22.33
N GLU A 164 2.00 -15.61 22.15
CA GLU A 164 2.52 -14.79 23.24
C GLU A 164 1.40 -13.99 23.94
N GLU A 165 0.43 -13.45 23.20
CA GLU A 165 -0.70 -12.69 23.76
C GLU A 165 -1.74 -13.58 24.48
N GLU A 166 -1.86 -14.86 24.14
CA GLU A 166 -2.79 -15.78 24.82
C GLU A 166 -2.27 -16.23 26.22
N TYR A 167 -0.99 -15.99 26.50
CA TYR A 167 -0.36 -16.36 27.78
C TYR A 167 -0.15 -15.18 28.74
N GLU A 168 -0.50 -13.93 28.33
CA GLU A 168 -0.53 -12.74 29.18
C GLU A 168 -1.94 -12.46 29.75
#